data_6c7fee30033dc38fc04db9ae7f3dd006
#
_entry.id   6c7fee30033dc38fc04db9ae7f3dd006
#
_cell.length_a   1.000
_cell.length_b   1.000
_cell.length_c   1.000
_cell.angle_alpha   90.00
_cell.angle_beta   90.00
_cell.angle_gamma   90.00
#
_symmetry.space_group_name_H-M   'P 1'
#
loop_
_entity.id
_entity.type
_entity.pdbx_description
1 polymer ?
#
loop_
_entity_poly.entity_id
_entity_poly.type
_entity_poly.pdbx_seq_one_letter_code
_entity_poly.pdbx_strand_id
1 'polypeptide(L)'
;AMLIIFFVMVNSNNFIFLIFSQFLLFMTSWEILRMLEFKRFINKKIDGSNFLLSKFQVRKYDLILICLINFFVFLLNFPLLGPQILCFILIFVCVLKLSYISVVKVICLLYVTFAFIFLNGMNQSNEFMSFIFFIVFFTMIVDVSAYFFGSLIGGPKIMPSISPNKTVAGFVGGIIVPVFFCTIIFFKNSNISNIIFFSFVFSIISQVGDLIESGFKRYCYVKDSSNLIPGHGGILDRLDSIVALIIFVSIIKLLDYNFFFIV
;
A
#
# COMPACT_ATOMS: atom_id res chain seq x y z
N ALA A 1 1.36 2.63 18.52
CA ALA A 1 0.17 3.51 18.38
C ALA A 1 -0.64 3.14 17.11
N MET A 2 -0.04 3.08 15.92
CA MET A 2 -0.75 2.80 14.66
C MET A 2 -1.44 1.43 14.64
N LEU A 3 -0.78 0.37 15.13
CA LEU A 3 -1.35 -0.97 15.26
C LEU A 3 -2.56 -1.03 16.20
N ILE A 4 -2.52 -0.27 17.31
CA ILE A 4 -3.64 -0.23 18.27
C ILE A 4 -4.84 0.47 17.62
N ILE A 5 -4.62 1.57 16.92
CA ILE A 5 -5.67 2.31 16.21
C ILE A 5 -6.28 1.41 15.13
N PHE A 6 -5.44 0.72 14.36
CA PHE A 6 -5.87 -0.22 13.33
C PHE A 6 -6.66 -1.40 13.94
N PHE A 7 -6.18 -1.98 15.06
CA PHE A 7 -6.86 -3.03 15.79
C PHE A 7 -8.25 -2.61 16.32
N VAL A 8 -8.33 -1.42 16.92
CA VAL A 8 -9.60 -0.87 17.43
C VAL A 8 -10.56 -0.61 16.27
N MET A 9 -10.07 -0.10 15.15
CA MET A 9 -10.90 0.20 13.97
C MET A 9 -11.44 -1.07 13.29
N VAL A 10 -10.62 -2.11 13.20
CA VAL A 10 -11.02 -3.41 12.63
C VAL A 10 -12.05 -4.11 13.53
N ASN A 11 -11.96 -3.93 14.86
CA ASN A 11 -12.92 -4.48 15.83
C ASN A 11 -14.21 -3.64 15.94
N SER A 12 -14.29 -2.54 15.21
CA SER A 12 -15.44 -1.66 15.16
C SER A 12 -16.45 -2.09 14.07
N ASN A 13 -17.67 -1.54 14.11
CA ASN A 13 -18.69 -1.81 13.12
C ASN A 13 -18.17 -1.60 11.68
N ASN A 14 -18.63 -2.41 10.72
CA ASN A 14 -18.27 -2.34 9.30
C ASN A 14 -18.31 -0.91 8.72
N PHE A 15 -19.20 -0.07 9.22
CA PHE A 15 -19.32 1.32 8.78
C PHE A 15 -18.14 2.20 9.25
N ILE A 16 -17.66 2.01 10.48
CA ILE A 16 -16.50 2.75 11.01
C ILE A 16 -15.23 2.37 10.26
N PHE A 17 -15.06 1.07 9.98
CA PHE A 17 -13.96 0.61 9.14
C PHE A 17 -14.00 1.25 7.75
N LEU A 18 -15.17 1.32 7.12
CA LEU A 18 -15.36 1.94 5.81
C LEU A 18 -14.93 3.42 5.82
N ILE A 19 -15.35 4.20 6.81
CA ILE A 19 -14.92 5.61 6.94
C ILE A 19 -13.40 5.70 7.09
N PHE A 20 -12.82 4.84 7.91
CA PHE A 20 -11.37 4.82 8.13
C PHE A 20 -10.59 4.44 6.87
N SER A 21 -11.04 3.42 6.14
CA SER A 21 -10.43 3.03 4.87
C SER A 21 -10.49 4.15 3.82
N GLN A 22 -11.60 4.90 3.77
CA GLN A 22 -11.72 6.08 2.90
C GLN A 22 -10.75 7.19 3.31
N PHE A 23 -10.57 7.42 4.60
CA PHE A 23 -9.58 8.37 5.09
C PHE A 23 -8.15 7.96 4.68
N LEU A 24 -7.79 6.68 4.82
CA LEU A 24 -6.48 6.17 4.38
C LEU A 24 -6.29 6.29 2.88
N LEU A 25 -7.30 5.95 2.07
CA LEU A 25 -7.28 6.11 0.61
C LEU A 25 -7.08 7.57 0.21
N PHE A 26 -7.77 8.50 0.88
CA PHE A 26 -7.62 9.93 0.63
C PHE A 26 -6.19 10.39 0.93
N MET A 27 -5.65 10.04 2.09
CA MET A 27 -4.32 10.46 2.53
C MET A 27 -3.21 9.89 1.64
N THR A 28 -3.25 8.59 1.33
CA THR A 28 -2.26 7.95 0.45
C THR A 28 -2.31 8.51 -0.97
N SER A 29 -3.49 8.75 -1.52
CA SER A 29 -3.68 9.39 -2.83
C SER A 29 -3.14 10.84 -2.83
N TRP A 30 -3.39 11.58 -1.75
CA TRP A 30 -2.89 12.94 -1.59
C TRP A 30 -1.35 12.96 -1.51
N GLU A 31 -0.71 12.05 -0.78
CA GLU A 31 0.75 11.94 -0.71
C GLU A 31 1.35 11.64 -2.08
N ILE A 32 0.78 10.69 -2.83
CA ILE A 32 1.22 10.33 -4.18
C ILE A 32 1.17 11.56 -5.11
N LEU A 33 0.04 12.25 -5.14
CA LEU A 33 -0.14 13.40 -6.02
C LEU A 33 0.78 14.56 -5.65
N ARG A 34 0.99 14.79 -4.36
CA ARG A 34 1.91 15.80 -3.84
C ARG A 34 3.35 15.53 -4.26
N MET A 35 3.81 14.28 -4.17
CA MET A 35 5.15 13.89 -4.63
C MET A 35 5.34 14.08 -6.13
N LEU A 36 4.34 13.73 -6.94
CA LEU A 36 4.39 13.90 -8.39
C LEU A 36 4.38 15.38 -8.83
N GLU A 37 3.61 16.23 -8.15
CA GLU A 37 3.63 17.67 -8.41
C GLU A 37 4.95 18.30 -7.96
N PHE A 38 5.55 17.86 -6.88
CA PHE A 38 6.88 18.26 -6.44
C PHE A 38 7.94 17.93 -7.49
N LYS A 39 7.95 16.70 -8.03
CA LYS A 39 8.83 16.31 -9.14
C LYS A 39 8.64 17.23 -10.35
N ARG A 40 7.39 17.50 -10.73
CA ARG A 40 7.11 18.38 -11.86
C ARG A 40 7.65 19.79 -11.65
N PHE A 41 7.58 20.29 -10.43
CA PHE A 41 8.12 21.59 -10.05
C PHE A 41 9.64 21.63 -10.18
N ILE A 42 10.35 20.61 -9.66
CA ILE A 42 11.81 20.49 -9.77
C ILE A 42 12.23 20.47 -11.24
N ASN A 43 11.57 19.66 -12.07
CA ASN A 43 11.90 19.57 -13.49
C ASN A 43 11.69 20.88 -14.28
N LYS A 44 10.84 21.80 -13.79
CA LYS A 44 10.64 23.11 -14.39
C LYS A 44 11.62 24.17 -13.92
N LYS A 45 12.16 24.00 -12.71
CA LYS A 45 13.05 24.96 -12.06
C LYS A 45 14.48 24.41 -12.08
N ILE A 46 15.24 24.72 -13.12
CA ILE A 46 16.65 24.31 -13.29
C ILE A 46 17.56 25.03 -12.27
N ASP A 47 17.06 26.00 -11.48
CA ASP A 47 17.87 26.77 -10.54
C ASP A 47 17.69 26.30 -9.09
N GLY A 48 18.86 25.98 -8.50
CA GLY A 48 19.09 25.37 -7.19
C GLY A 48 18.61 26.17 -5.99
N SER A 49 17.35 26.08 -5.65
CA SER A 49 16.86 26.44 -4.32
C SER A 49 16.38 25.19 -3.58
N ASN A 50 16.91 24.95 -2.37
CA ASN A 50 16.48 23.89 -1.47
C ASN A 50 14.98 24.05 -1.12
N PHE A 51 14.12 23.44 -1.92
CA PHE A 51 12.68 23.48 -1.71
C PHE A 51 12.25 22.26 -0.90
N LEU A 52 11.66 22.47 0.27
CA LEU A 52 11.17 21.39 1.13
C LEU A 52 9.80 20.93 0.62
N LEU A 53 9.62 19.60 0.48
CA LEU A 53 8.35 18.96 0.14
C LEU A 53 7.20 19.42 1.07
N SER A 54 7.51 19.74 2.33
CA SER A 54 6.53 20.22 3.32
C SER A 54 5.78 21.49 2.93
N LYS A 55 6.38 22.35 2.10
CA LYS A 55 5.78 23.62 1.64
C LYS A 55 4.98 23.49 0.34
N PHE A 56 4.95 22.29 -0.26
CA PHE A 56 4.30 22.09 -1.55
C PHE A 56 2.85 21.65 -1.38
N GLN A 57 1.92 22.31 -2.08
CA GLN A 57 0.49 22.03 -2.06
C GLN A 57 0.04 21.31 -3.32
N VAL A 58 -0.91 20.39 -3.15
CA VAL A 58 -1.59 19.70 -4.26
C VAL A 58 -2.50 20.70 -5.00
N ARG A 59 -2.62 20.57 -6.32
CA ARG A 59 -3.49 21.43 -7.12
C ARG A 59 -4.96 21.19 -6.81
N LYS A 60 -5.78 22.22 -6.95
CA LYS A 60 -7.23 22.13 -6.75
C LYS A 60 -7.89 21.02 -7.58
N TYR A 61 -7.48 20.87 -8.85
CA TYR A 61 -8.02 19.81 -9.74
C TYR A 61 -7.63 18.39 -9.28
N ASP A 62 -6.43 18.23 -8.74
CA ASP A 62 -5.98 16.95 -8.20
C ASP A 62 -6.73 16.59 -6.91
N LEU A 63 -7.06 17.58 -6.07
CA LEU A 63 -7.92 17.38 -4.91
C LEU A 63 -9.33 16.96 -5.31
N ILE A 64 -9.90 17.59 -6.34
CA ILE A 64 -11.21 17.19 -6.88
C ILE A 64 -11.15 15.74 -7.37
N LEU A 65 -10.10 15.35 -8.08
CA LEU A 65 -9.93 13.97 -8.55
C LEU A 65 -9.86 12.97 -7.39
N ILE A 66 -9.10 13.27 -6.33
CA ILE A 66 -9.06 12.41 -5.12
C ILE A 66 -10.44 12.28 -4.50
N CYS A 67 -11.15 13.40 -4.33
CA CYS A 67 -12.50 13.38 -3.76
C CYS A 67 -13.48 12.53 -4.60
N LEU A 68 -13.41 12.62 -5.93
CA LEU A 68 -14.23 11.82 -6.83
C LEU A 68 -13.88 10.34 -6.75
N ILE A 69 -12.60 9.97 -6.70
CA ILE A 69 -12.15 8.59 -6.54
C ILE A 69 -12.65 8.03 -5.20
N ASN A 70 -12.47 8.77 -4.10
CA ASN A 70 -12.93 8.34 -2.79
C ASN A 70 -14.46 8.17 -2.75
N PHE A 71 -15.20 9.10 -3.32
CA PHE A 71 -16.65 9.01 -3.40
C PHE A 71 -17.10 7.82 -4.24
N PHE A 72 -16.41 7.53 -5.34
CA PHE A 72 -16.68 6.34 -6.16
C PHE A 72 -16.44 5.05 -5.38
N VAL A 73 -15.29 4.91 -4.69
CA VAL A 73 -14.97 3.73 -3.86
C VAL A 73 -15.99 3.58 -2.71
N PHE A 74 -16.43 4.69 -2.12
CA PHE A 74 -17.50 4.67 -1.11
C PHE A 74 -18.81 4.12 -1.68
N LEU A 75 -19.22 4.58 -2.86
CA LEU A 75 -20.46 4.13 -3.51
C LEU A 75 -20.44 2.66 -3.91
N LEU A 76 -19.28 2.06 -4.18
CA LEU A 76 -19.14 0.63 -4.50
C LEU A 76 -19.61 -0.29 -3.34
N ASN A 77 -19.66 0.22 -2.11
CA ASN A 77 -20.16 -0.55 -0.96
C ASN A 77 -21.70 -0.60 -0.87
N PHE A 78 -22.40 0.13 -1.73
CA PHE A 78 -23.85 0.16 -1.77
C PHE A 78 -24.34 -0.39 -3.11
N PRO A 79 -25.48 -1.13 -3.17
CA PRO A 79 -26.01 -1.71 -4.40
C PRO A 79 -26.73 -0.64 -5.27
N LEU A 80 -26.09 0.48 -5.52
CA LEU A 80 -26.63 1.63 -6.26
C LEU A 80 -25.89 1.79 -7.60
N LEU A 81 -26.34 1.12 -8.65
CA LEU A 81 -25.70 1.14 -9.97
C LEU A 81 -25.66 2.52 -10.63
N GLY A 82 -26.74 3.29 -10.53
CA GLY A 82 -26.85 4.59 -11.19
C GLY A 82 -25.81 5.62 -10.74
N PRO A 83 -25.67 5.92 -9.44
CA PRO A 83 -24.64 6.82 -8.92
C PRO A 83 -23.21 6.34 -9.20
N GLN A 84 -22.97 5.03 -9.20
CA GLN A 84 -21.64 4.47 -9.52
C GLN A 84 -21.24 4.76 -10.97
N ILE A 85 -22.15 4.54 -11.92
CA ILE A 85 -21.92 4.84 -13.34
C ILE A 85 -21.66 6.34 -13.54
N LEU A 86 -22.46 7.19 -12.90
CA LEU A 86 -22.30 8.64 -12.98
C LEU A 86 -20.93 9.09 -12.47
N CYS A 87 -20.51 8.60 -11.31
CA CYS A 87 -19.21 8.89 -10.74
C CYS A 87 -18.06 8.40 -11.64
N PHE A 88 -18.18 7.21 -12.22
CA PHE A 88 -17.19 6.69 -13.16
C PHE A 88 -17.04 7.59 -14.38
N ILE A 89 -18.18 8.04 -14.96
CA ILE A 89 -18.20 8.97 -16.08
C ILE A 89 -17.54 10.31 -15.70
N LEU A 90 -17.84 10.85 -14.51
CA LEU A 90 -17.24 12.09 -14.03
C LEU A 90 -15.73 11.97 -13.84
N ILE A 91 -15.24 10.88 -13.25
CA ILE A 91 -13.82 10.59 -13.12
C ILE A 91 -13.16 10.53 -14.50
N PHE A 92 -13.76 9.80 -15.45
CA PHE A 92 -13.27 9.67 -16.81
C PHE A 92 -13.19 11.03 -17.54
N VAL A 93 -14.22 11.86 -17.44
CA VAL A 93 -14.24 13.23 -18.01
C VAL A 93 -13.18 14.11 -17.35
N CYS A 94 -13.01 14.04 -16.04
CA CYS A 94 -11.95 14.76 -15.34
C CYS A 94 -10.55 14.33 -15.83
N VAL A 95 -10.35 13.01 -15.99
CA VAL A 95 -9.09 12.46 -16.53
C VAL A 95 -8.84 12.97 -17.95
N LEU A 96 -9.84 13.00 -18.82
CA LEU A 96 -9.69 13.49 -20.20
C LEU A 96 -9.42 15.00 -20.28
N LYS A 97 -10.06 15.81 -19.44
CA LYS A 97 -9.85 17.27 -19.41
C LYS A 97 -8.51 17.68 -18.81
N LEU A 98 -7.93 16.84 -17.97
CA LEU A 98 -6.61 17.09 -17.40
C LEU A 98 -5.55 16.64 -18.41
N SER A 99 -5.32 17.41 -19.46
CA SER A 99 -4.29 17.22 -20.50
C SER A 99 -2.85 17.08 -19.96
N TYR A 100 -2.69 17.05 -18.64
CA TYR A 100 -1.44 16.95 -17.88
C TYR A 100 -1.36 15.73 -16.95
N ILE A 101 -2.27 14.76 -17.11
CA ILE A 101 -2.16 13.51 -16.33
C ILE A 101 -1.04 12.69 -16.95
N SER A 102 0.10 12.62 -16.27
CA SER A 102 1.14 11.65 -16.64
C SER A 102 0.60 10.23 -16.40
N VAL A 103 0.94 9.30 -17.29
CA VAL A 103 0.60 7.88 -17.16
C VAL A 103 0.97 7.35 -15.77
N VAL A 104 2.11 7.80 -15.23
CA VAL A 104 2.57 7.47 -13.88
C VAL A 104 1.56 7.87 -12.79
N LYS A 105 0.93 9.05 -12.92
CA LYS A 105 -0.09 9.51 -11.97
C LYS A 105 -1.30 8.56 -11.94
N VAL A 106 -1.78 8.15 -13.11
CA VAL A 106 -2.90 7.22 -13.25
C VAL A 106 -2.55 5.86 -12.65
N ILE A 107 -1.40 5.30 -13.01
CA ILE A 107 -0.94 3.99 -12.51
C ILE A 107 -0.84 3.99 -10.98
N CYS A 108 -0.23 5.01 -10.37
CA CYS A 108 -0.09 5.09 -8.92
C CYS A 108 -1.44 5.23 -8.20
N LEU A 109 -2.36 6.02 -8.75
CA LEU A 109 -3.70 6.15 -8.18
C LEU A 109 -4.50 4.84 -8.32
N LEU A 110 -4.44 4.17 -9.48
CA LEU A 110 -5.09 2.89 -9.68
C LEU A 110 -4.54 1.81 -8.75
N TYR A 111 -3.23 1.79 -8.53
CA TYR A 111 -2.57 0.86 -7.62
C TYR A 111 -3.16 0.92 -6.21
N VAL A 112 -3.23 2.12 -5.63
CA VAL A 112 -3.78 2.31 -4.28
C VAL A 112 -5.29 2.10 -4.26
N THR A 113 -6.02 2.65 -5.24
CA THR A 113 -7.49 2.54 -5.31
C THR A 113 -7.93 1.09 -5.40
N PHE A 114 -7.26 0.25 -6.20
CA PHE A 114 -7.58 -1.17 -6.35
C PHE A 114 -7.45 -1.93 -5.03
N ALA A 115 -6.38 -1.67 -4.25
CA ALA A 115 -6.20 -2.27 -2.93
C ALA A 115 -7.37 -1.93 -1.98
N PHE A 116 -7.79 -0.68 -1.96
CA PHE A 116 -8.87 -0.24 -1.07
C PHE A 116 -10.27 -0.70 -1.51
N ILE A 117 -10.52 -0.84 -2.82
CA ILE A 117 -11.76 -1.46 -3.33
C ILE A 117 -11.86 -2.90 -2.81
N PHE A 118 -10.79 -3.66 -2.92
CA PHE A 118 -10.78 -5.05 -2.46
C PHE A 118 -10.95 -5.15 -0.93
N LEU A 119 -10.23 -4.33 -0.16
CA LEU A 119 -10.39 -4.26 1.29
C LEU A 119 -11.84 -3.99 1.71
N ASN A 120 -12.47 -3.01 1.09
CA ASN A 120 -13.85 -2.65 1.41
C ASN A 120 -14.83 -3.76 1.01
N GLY A 121 -14.60 -4.43 -0.11
CA GLY A 121 -15.39 -5.58 -0.54
C GLY A 121 -15.32 -6.77 0.44
N MET A 122 -14.16 -7.00 1.04
CA MET A 122 -13.99 -8.05 2.05
C MET A 122 -14.58 -7.70 3.43
N ASN A 123 -14.78 -6.44 3.75
CA ASN A 123 -15.27 -5.99 5.06
C ASN A 123 -16.61 -6.62 5.49
N GLN A 124 -17.37 -7.19 4.55
CA GLN A 124 -18.64 -7.87 4.83
C GLN A 124 -18.46 -9.37 5.10
N SER A 125 -17.26 -9.93 4.93
CA SER A 125 -16.98 -11.35 5.19
C SER A 125 -16.61 -11.60 6.65
N ASN A 126 -16.99 -12.75 7.18
CA ASN A 126 -16.64 -13.17 8.55
C ASN A 126 -15.13 -13.36 8.73
N GLU A 127 -14.41 -13.54 7.64
CA GLU A 127 -12.96 -13.80 7.63
C GLU A 127 -12.12 -12.51 7.56
N PHE A 128 -12.77 -11.37 7.37
CA PHE A 128 -12.10 -10.08 7.14
C PHE A 128 -11.12 -9.72 8.25
N MET A 129 -11.53 -9.94 9.48
CA MET A 129 -10.74 -9.66 10.67
C MET A 129 -9.43 -10.46 10.67
N SER A 130 -9.56 -11.76 10.49
CA SER A 130 -8.43 -12.70 10.47
C SER A 130 -7.48 -12.37 9.33
N PHE A 131 -8.02 -12.01 8.15
CA PHE A 131 -7.26 -11.62 6.98
C PHE A 131 -6.40 -10.37 7.23
N ILE A 132 -6.97 -9.31 7.76
CA ILE A 132 -6.24 -8.07 8.03
C ILE A 132 -5.18 -8.27 9.10
N PHE A 133 -5.51 -8.98 10.17
CA PHE A 133 -4.54 -9.35 11.19
C PHE A 133 -3.37 -10.10 10.59
N PHE A 134 -3.68 -11.11 9.78
CA PHE A 134 -2.64 -11.90 9.12
C PHE A 134 -1.71 -11.01 8.28
N ILE A 135 -2.26 -10.16 7.38
CA ILE A 135 -1.44 -9.30 6.52
C ILE A 135 -0.55 -8.35 7.34
N VAL A 136 -1.14 -7.64 8.31
CA VAL A 136 -0.38 -6.67 9.12
C VAL A 136 0.70 -7.36 9.94
N PHE A 137 0.37 -8.49 10.57
CA PHE A 137 1.33 -9.22 11.37
C PHE A 137 2.43 -9.87 10.53
N PHE A 138 2.05 -10.40 9.37
CA PHE A 138 2.99 -10.99 8.42
C PHE A 138 4.00 -9.96 7.90
N THR A 139 3.54 -8.79 7.45
CA THR A 139 4.45 -7.72 6.99
C THR A 139 5.39 -7.27 8.09
N MET A 140 4.91 -7.16 9.34
CA MET A 140 5.77 -6.84 10.48
C MET A 140 6.87 -7.88 10.69
N ILE A 141 6.57 -9.17 10.59
CA ILE A 141 7.58 -10.23 10.72
C ILE A 141 8.60 -10.11 9.60
N VAL A 142 8.16 -9.87 8.36
CA VAL A 142 9.06 -9.67 7.21
C VAL A 142 10.01 -8.51 7.48
N ASP A 143 9.49 -7.34 7.88
CA ASP A 143 10.30 -6.13 8.09
C ASP A 143 11.28 -6.27 9.25
N VAL A 144 10.81 -6.81 10.39
CA VAL A 144 11.66 -7.03 11.56
C VAL A 144 12.76 -8.04 11.25
N SER A 145 12.44 -9.15 10.61
CA SER A 145 13.43 -10.16 10.26
C SER A 145 14.43 -9.66 9.20
N ALA A 146 13.95 -8.93 8.19
CA ALA A 146 14.82 -8.30 7.19
C ALA A 146 15.78 -7.28 7.81
N TYR A 147 15.30 -6.46 8.73
CA TYR A 147 16.15 -5.52 9.47
C TYR A 147 17.18 -6.25 10.36
N PHE A 148 16.72 -7.24 11.12
CA PHE A 148 17.57 -7.99 12.06
C PHE A 148 18.71 -8.71 11.34
N PHE A 149 18.40 -9.52 10.33
CA PHE A 149 19.44 -10.24 9.56
C PHE A 149 20.29 -9.29 8.72
N GLY A 150 19.69 -8.23 8.20
CA GLY A 150 20.43 -7.20 7.45
C GLY A 150 21.44 -6.44 8.29
N SER A 151 21.15 -6.19 9.57
CA SER A 151 22.05 -5.52 10.51
C SER A 151 23.09 -6.45 11.10
N LEU A 152 22.77 -7.72 11.37
CA LEU A 152 23.70 -8.70 11.94
C LEU A 152 24.73 -9.20 10.93
N ILE A 153 24.27 -9.60 9.75
CA ILE A 153 25.13 -10.24 8.73
C ILE A 153 25.71 -9.18 7.78
N GLY A 154 24.94 -8.13 7.46
CA GLY A 154 25.36 -7.10 6.52
C GLY A 154 25.50 -7.63 5.08
N GLY A 155 26.60 -7.28 4.41
CA GLY A 155 26.93 -7.78 3.07
C GLY A 155 26.44 -6.88 1.92
N PRO A 156 26.37 -7.42 0.69
CA PRO A 156 26.05 -6.64 -0.49
C PRO A 156 24.64 -6.05 -0.42
N LYS A 157 24.48 -4.85 -1.01
CA LYS A 157 23.21 -4.13 -1.06
C LYS A 157 22.41 -4.62 -2.28
N ILE A 158 21.06 -4.75 -2.13
CA ILE A 158 20.19 -5.21 -3.21
C ILE A 158 20.08 -4.13 -4.29
N MET A 159 19.70 -2.91 -3.90
CA MET A 159 19.51 -1.77 -4.80
C MET A 159 20.05 -0.48 -4.14
N PRO A 160 21.36 -0.20 -4.24
CA PRO A 160 21.98 0.95 -3.57
C PRO A 160 21.38 2.30 -3.96
N SER A 161 20.93 2.44 -5.21
CA SER A 161 20.35 3.67 -5.76
C SER A 161 18.94 3.97 -5.21
N ILE A 162 18.19 2.95 -4.81
CA ILE A 162 16.80 3.08 -4.34
C ILE A 162 16.78 3.04 -2.81
N SER A 163 17.35 1.99 -2.22
CA SER A 163 17.40 1.75 -0.78
C SER A 163 18.80 1.33 -0.35
N PRO A 164 19.65 2.28 0.13
CA PRO A 164 21.04 2.01 0.48
C PRO A 164 21.20 1.12 1.72
N ASN A 165 20.16 0.92 2.51
CA ASN A 165 20.22 0.15 3.75
C ASN A 165 19.80 -1.31 3.56
N LYS A 166 19.10 -1.68 2.50
CA LYS A 166 18.64 -3.05 2.26
C LYS A 166 19.76 -3.95 1.75
N THR A 167 20.03 -5.04 2.50
CA THR A 167 21.07 -6.03 2.18
C THR A 167 20.46 -7.32 1.66
N VAL A 168 21.25 -8.09 0.91
CA VAL A 168 20.85 -9.43 0.45
C VAL A 168 20.57 -10.37 1.64
N ALA A 169 21.39 -10.29 2.69
CA ALA A 169 21.17 -11.08 3.91
C ALA A 169 19.84 -10.74 4.59
N GLY A 170 19.48 -9.44 4.64
CA GLY A 170 18.19 -9.00 5.13
C GLY A 170 17.03 -9.51 4.28
N PHE A 171 17.18 -9.48 2.94
CA PHE A 171 16.15 -10.01 2.04
C PHE A 171 15.88 -11.49 2.26
N VAL A 172 16.94 -12.29 2.37
CA VAL A 172 16.84 -13.74 2.64
C VAL A 172 16.25 -14.01 4.03
N GLY A 173 16.68 -13.27 5.05
CA GLY A 173 16.12 -13.36 6.41
C GLY A 173 14.64 -13.02 6.46
N GLY A 174 14.22 -11.97 5.71
CA GLY A 174 12.83 -11.56 5.52
C GLY A 174 11.97 -12.58 4.74
N ILE A 175 12.56 -13.62 4.16
CA ILE A 175 11.83 -14.75 3.56
C ILE A 175 11.81 -15.95 4.52
N ILE A 176 12.96 -16.36 5.05
CA ILE A 176 13.09 -17.59 5.83
C ILE A 176 12.27 -17.53 7.11
N VAL A 177 12.36 -16.41 7.85
CA VAL A 177 11.69 -16.28 9.16
C VAL A 177 10.16 -16.31 9.05
N PRO A 178 9.51 -15.54 8.15
CA PRO A 178 8.06 -15.60 7.99
C PRO A 178 7.58 -16.99 7.52
N VAL A 179 8.31 -17.65 6.61
CA VAL A 179 7.98 -19.00 6.15
C VAL A 179 8.01 -19.98 7.33
N PHE A 180 9.06 -19.96 8.14
CA PHE A 180 9.19 -20.81 9.32
C PHE A 180 8.09 -20.52 10.35
N PHE A 181 7.78 -19.24 10.58
CA PHE A 181 6.73 -18.82 11.51
C PHE A 181 5.34 -19.30 11.07
N CYS A 182 4.99 -19.10 9.79
CA CYS A 182 3.71 -19.57 9.24
C CYS A 182 3.60 -21.09 9.28
N THR A 183 4.68 -21.83 8.98
CA THR A 183 4.65 -23.30 9.06
C THR A 183 4.37 -23.79 10.47
N ILE A 184 4.91 -23.15 11.51
CA ILE A 184 4.64 -23.53 12.89
C ILE A 184 3.18 -23.24 13.29
N ILE A 185 2.66 -22.08 12.93
CA ILE A 185 1.32 -21.66 13.35
C ILE A 185 0.24 -22.51 12.66
N PHE A 186 0.38 -22.74 11.37
CA PHE A 186 -0.66 -23.38 10.56
C PHE A 186 -0.44 -24.87 10.32
N PHE A 187 0.55 -25.46 10.99
CA PHE A 187 0.93 -26.87 10.82
C PHE A 187 -0.23 -27.87 10.91
N LYS A 188 -1.24 -27.60 11.74
CA LYS A 188 -2.36 -28.51 11.99
C LYS A 188 -3.50 -28.42 10.96
N ASN A 189 -3.60 -27.33 10.22
CA ASN A 189 -4.84 -26.97 9.52
C ASN A 189 -4.75 -27.07 7.99
N SER A 190 -3.57 -27.29 7.40
CA SER A 190 -3.38 -27.18 5.95
C SER A 190 -2.25 -28.04 5.42
N ASN A 191 -2.21 -28.23 4.11
CA ASN A 191 -1.07 -28.85 3.45
C ASN A 191 0.20 -28.01 3.63
N ILE A 192 1.21 -28.57 4.29
CA ILE A 192 2.47 -27.89 4.62
C ILE A 192 3.13 -27.29 3.37
N SER A 193 3.06 -27.98 2.23
CA SER A 193 3.61 -27.49 0.96
C SER A 193 2.97 -26.17 0.52
N ASN A 194 1.65 -26.02 0.67
CA ASN A 194 0.95 -24.79 0.33
C ASN A 194 1.32 -23.66 1.30
N ILE A 195 1.45 -23.96 2.59
CA ILE A 195 1.88 -22.97 3.59
C ILE A 195 3.25 -22.41 3.24
N ILE A 196 4.22 -23.28 2.97
CA ILE A 196 5.57 -22.88 2.58
C ILE A 196 5.55 -22.04 1.30
N PHE A 197 4.83 -22.50 0.27
CA PHE A 197 4.76 -21.81 -1.02
C PHE A 197 4.16 -20.39 -0.88
N PHE A 198 2.99 -20.28 -0.23
CA PHE A 198 2.34 -18.98 -0.11
C PHE A 198 3.10 -18.00 0.80
N SER A 199 3.60 -18.46 1.94
CA SER A 199 4.40 -17.58 2.82
C SER A 199 5.71 -17.15 2.16
N PHE A 200 6.33 -17.99 1.34
CA PHE A 200 7.48 -17.62 0.51
C PHE A 200 7.11 -16.53 -0.49
N VAL A 201 6.04 -16.71 -1.26
CA VAL A 201 5.58 -15.73 -2.26
C VAL A 201 5.17 -14.41 -1.58
N PHE A 202 4.44 -14.46 -0.47
CA PHE A 202 4.04 -13.28 0.30
C PHE A 202 5.23 -12.49 0.83
N SER A 203 6.27 -13.18 1.31
CA SER A 203 7.49 -12.52 1.77
C SER A 203 8.19 -11.76 0.66
N ILE A 204 8.22 -12.33 -0.55
CA ILE A 204 8.79 -11.66 -1.72
C ILE A 204 7.93 -10.45 -2.11
N ILE A 205 6.61 -10.62 -2.20
CA ILE A 205 5.69 -9.53 -2.60
C ILE A 205 5.75 -8.36 -1.62
N SER A 206 5.78 -8.63 -0.31
CA SER A 206 5.93 -7.61 0.73
C SER A 206 7.21 -6.79 0.54
N GLN A 207 8.34 -7.44 0.36
CA GLN A 207 9.63 -6.78 0.18
C GLN A 207 9.73 -6.04 -1.16
N VAL A 208 9.14 -6.59 -2.22
CA VAL A 208 9.05 -5.92 -3.54
C VAL A 208 8.15 -4.69 -3.47
N GLY A 209 7.04 -4.75 -2.73
CA GLY A 209 6.15 -3.60 -2.50
C GLY A 209 6.88 -2.41 -1.89
N ASP A 210 7.65 -2.63 -0.81
CA ASP A 210 8.48 -1.60 -0.19
C ASP A 210 9.58 -1.09 -1.16
N LEU A 211 10.18 -1.96 -1.98
CA LEU A 211 11.14 -1.53 -3.00
C LEU A 211 10.50 -0.67 -4.09
N ILE A 212 9.30 -1.01 -4.55
CA ILE A 212 8.55 -0.24 -5.56
C ILE A 212 8.24 1.15 -5.00
N GLU A 213 7.72 1.24 -3.78
CA GLU A 213 7.41 2.51 -3.14
C GLU A 213 8.67 3.34 -2.89
N SER A 214 9.75 2.73 -2.41
CA SER A 214 11.05 3.37 -2.26
C SER A 214 11.57 3.90 -3.60
N GLY A 215 11.44 3.13 -4.69
CA GLY A 215 11.77 3.54 -6.05
C GLY A 215 10.94 4.73 -6.52
N PHE A 216 9.64 4.72 -6.24
CA PHE A 216 8.74 5.83 -6.56
C PHE A 216 9.12 7.12 -5.81
N LYS A 217 9.51 7.03 -4.53
CA LYS A 217 10.04 8.18 -3.76
C LYS A 217 11.29 8.76 -4.40
N ARG A 218 12.26 7.92 -4.80
CA ARG A 218 13.47 8.38 -5.51
C ARG A 218 13.15 8.98 -6.87
N TYR A 219 12.21 8.38 -7.60
CA TYR A 219 11.70 8.96 -8.85
C TYR A 219 11.13 10.37 -8.65
N CYS A 220 10.52 10.65 -7.51
CA CYS A 220 9.98 11.96 -7.14
C CYS A 220 11.01 12.88 -6.46
N TYR A 221 12.27 12.48 -6.34
CA TYR A 221 13.36 13.21 -5.66
C TYR A 221 13.10 13.45 -4.15
N VAL A 222 12.36 12.56 -3.51
CA VAL A 222 12.09 12.64 -2.09
C VAL A 222 12.56 11.38 -1.36
N LYS A 223 12.68 11.48 -0.03
CA LYS A 223 13.01 10.33 0.84
C LYS A 223 11.76 9.77 1.50
N ASP A 224 10.92 10.62 2.02
CA ASP A 224 9.69 10.28 2.74
C ASP A 224 8.48 10.83 1.97
N SER A 225 7.34 10.12 2.00
CA SER A 225 6.12 10.53 1.27
C SER A 225 5.53 11.82 1.82
N SER A 226 5.62 12.02 3.14
CA SER A 226 5.21 13.24 3.84
C SER A 226 5.81 13.32 5.24
N ASN A 227 5.45 14.36 6.01
CA ASN A 227 5.76 14.53 7.42
C ASN A 227 4.48 14.49 8.28
N LEU A 228 3.46 13.74 7.84
CA LEU A 228 2.18 13.66 8.57
C LEU A 228 2.34 12.99 9.92
N ILE A 229 3.20 11.97 10.00
CA ILE A 229 3.48 11.27 11.25
C ILE A 229 4.85 11.76 11.75
N PRO A 230 4.89 12.58 12.83
CA PRO A 230 6.15 13.09 13.36
C PRO A 230 7.15 11.98 13.66
N GLY A 231 8.36 12.08 13.10
CA GLY A 231 9.43 11.09 13.26
C GLY A 231 9.26 9.78 12.48
N HIS A 232 8.14 9.59 11.73
CA HIS A 232 7.85 8.32 11.05
C HIS A 232 7.49 8.47 9.56
N GLY A 233 7.52 9.67 8.99
CA GLY A 233 7.21 9.90 7.57
C GLY A 233 5.70 9.99 7.28
N GLY A 234 5.29 9.53 6.12
CA GLY A 234 3.89 9.55 5.69
C GLY A 234 3.11 8.27 5.99
N ILE A 235 1.83 8.30 5.64
CA ILE A 235 0.93 7.14 5.74
C ILE A 235 1.28 6.12 4.67
N LEU A 236 1.61 6.56 3.46
CA LEU A 236 2.03 5.68 2.37
C LEU A 236 3.27 4.88 2.76
N ASP A 237 4.27 5.52 3.44
CA ASP A 237 5.48 4.87 3.96
C ASP A 237 5.20 3.74 4.99
N ARG A 238 3.97 3.57 5.42
CA ARG A 238 3.53 2.53 6.38
C ARG A 238 2.61 1.49 5.75
N LEU A 239 2.10 1.76 4.59
CA LEU A 239 1.17 0.89 3.87
C LEU A 239 1.81 0.25 2.63
N ASP A 240 3.05 0.55 2.32
CA ASP A 240 3.78 0.12 1.14
C ASP A 240 3.72 -1.40 0.90
N SER A 241 4.19 -2.18 1.86
CA SER A 241 4.18 -3.64 1.85
C SER A 241 2.76 -4.21 1.95
N ILE A 242 1.90 -3.56 2.76
CA ILE A 242 0.52 -3.97 2.98
C ILE A 242 -0.30 -3.84 1.70
N VAL A 243 -0.22 -2.70 1.02
CA VAL A 243 -0.92 -2.45 -0.25
C VAL A 243 -0.52 -3.47 -1.31
N ALA A 244 0.78 -3.76 -1.43
CA ALA A 244 1.27 -4.77 -2.37
C ALA A 244 0.69 -6.16 -2.08
N LEU A 245 0.66 -6.58 -0.81
CA LEU A 245 0.07 -7.87 -0.42
C LEU A 245 -1.43 -7.91 -0.65
N ILE A 246 -2.17 -6.85 -0.33
CA ILE A 246 -3.62 -6.79 -0.59
C ILE A 246 -3.91 -6.95 -2.07
N ILE A 247 -3.16 -6.27 -2.95
CA ILE A 247 -3.32 -6.41 -4.40
C ILE A 247 -3.04 -7.84 -4.85
N PHE A 248 -1.96 -8.43 -4.36
CA PHE A 248 -1.61 -9.80 -4.73
C PHE A 248 -2.69 -10.80 -4.30
N VAL A 249 -3.17 -10.69 -3.07
CA VAL A 249 -4.26 -11.54 -2.58
C VAL A 249 -5.56 -11.32 -3.36
N SER A 250 -5.86 -10.07 -3.73
CA SER A 250 -7.05 -9.78 -4.54
C SER A 250 -6.99 -10.48 -5.91
N ILE A 251 -5.82 -10.50 -6.54
CA ILE A 251 -5.63 -11.19 -7.83
C ILE A 251 -5.82 -12.69 -7.67
N ILE A 252 -5.25 -13.30 -6.61
CA ILE A 252 -5.40 -14.73 -6.36
C ILE A 252 -6.87 -15.09 -6.09
N LYS A 253 -7.58 -14.28 -5.31
CA LYS A 253 -9.01 -14.51 -5.04
C LYS A 253 -9.86 -14.39 -6.30
N LEU A 254 -9.52 -13.49 -7.23
CA LEU A 254 -10.17 -13.39 -8.54
C LEU A 254 -9.94 -14.62 -9.43
N LEU A 255 -8.87 -15.38 -9.18
CA LEU A 255 -8.55 -16.63 -9.89
C LEU A 255 -9.15 -17.87 -9.21
N ASP A 256 -10.11 -17.70 -8.31
CA ASP A 256 -10.79 -18.76 -7.53
C ASP A 256 -9.84 -19.69 -6.73
N TYR A 257 -8.62 -19.23 -6.45
CA TYR A 257 -7.73 -19.94 -5.55
C TYR A 257 -8.17 -19.73 -4.10
N ASN A 258 -8.70 -20.77 -3.47
CA ASN A 258 -9.03 -20.74 -2.05
C ASN A 258 -7.75 -20.63 -1.22
N PHE A 259 -7.63 -19.51 -0.52
CA PHE A 259 -6.55 -19.23 0.41
C PHE A 259 -6.76 -20.01 1.72
N PHE A 260 -6.01 -21.08 1.90
CA PHE A 260 -6.13 -21.98 3.05
C PHE A 260 -5.61 -21.41 4.37
N PHE A 261 -5.11 -20.18 4.43
CA PHE A 261 -4.62 -19.59 5.68
C PHE A 261 -5.67 -18.88 6.53
N ILE A 262 -6.89 -18.71 6.01
CA ILE A 262 -7.89 -17.83 6.62
C ILE A 262 -9.23 -18.54 6.85
N VAL A 263 -9.30 -19.85 6.65
CA VAL A 263 -10.48 -20.66 6.96
C VAL A 263 -10.24 -21.52 8.18
#